data_ef0f7193a8c488e5cade4786861a82d8
#
_entry.id   ef0f7193a8c488e5cade4786861a82d8
#
_cell.length_a   1.000
_cell.length_b   1.000
_cell.length_c   1.000
_cell.angle_alpha   90.00
_cell.angle_beta   90.00
_cell.angle_gamma   90.00
#
_symmetry.space_group_name_H-M   'P 1'
#
loop_
_entity.id
_entity.type
_entity.pdbx_description
1 polymer ?
#
loop_
_entity_poly.entity_id
_entity_poly.type
_entity_poly.pdbx_seq_one_letter_code
_entity_poly.pdbx_strand_id
1 'polypeptide(L)'
;MSDLSSEEEAGEAEAELGEYEGERNPDGERHGRGKASLPNGDKYDGEYKHGLRSGEGTYRFRNGARYTGGYLQNKKHGQGIFFYPDGSKYEGDWVNDQRHGYGKYTYANGDTYTGEWFNDNRHGQGIYVYNDTGSKYIGGWVNGSQEGQAELIHLNHRFKGKFVNGNPVGYGKYIFDIGCEQHGEYIQAEQVK
;
A
#
# COMPACT_ATOMS: atom_id res chain seq x y z
N MET A 1 -30.93 28.50 32.15
CA MET A 1 -29.56 28.90 31.78
C MET A 1 -28.66 27.68 31.48
N SER A 2 -29.20 26.60 30.97
CA SER A 2 -28.45 25.32 30.70
C SER A 2 -28.43 24.89 29.22
N ASP A 3 -29.05 25.65 28.32
CA ASP A 3 -29.09 25.28 26.92
C ASP A 3 -27.98 25.92 26.06
N LEU A 4 -27.41 27.05 26.47
CA LEU A 4 -26.37 27.75 25.68
C LEU A 4 -24.99 27.06 25.74
N SER A 5 -24.65 26.35 26.81
CA SER A 5 -23.36 25.66 26.92
C SER A 5 -23.28 24.37 26.06
N SER A 6 -24.39 23.69 25.89
CA SER A 6 -24.45 22.46 25.07
C SER A 6 -24.43 22.75 23.58
N GLU A 7 -24.99 23.88 23.11
CA GLU A 7 -24.92 24.32 21.73
C GLU A 7 -23.54 24.86 21.35
N GLU A 8 -22.84 25.58 22.29
CA GLU A 8 -21.47 26.04 22.09
C GLU A 8 -20.46 24.85 22.05
N GLU A 9 -20.59 23.87 22.94
CA GLU A 9 -19.75 22.66 22.94
C GLU A 9 -19.99 21.80 21.67
N ALA A 10 -21.23 21.69 21.22
CA ALA A 10 -21.57 21.00 19.99
C ALA A 10 -21.02 21.74 18.75
N GLY A 11 -21.06 23.08 18.74
CA GLY A 11 -20.51 23.90 17.67
C GLY A 11 -18.98 23.83 17.58
N GLU A 12 -18.29 23.81 18.73
CA GLU A 12 -16.82 23.63 18.76
C GLU A 12 -16.41 22.21 18.30
N ALA A 13 -17.13 21.17 18.71
CA ALA A 13 -16.88 19.79 18.25
C ALA A 13 -17.15 19.62 16.74
N GLU A 14 -18.16 20.29 16.18
CA GLU A 14 -18.39 20.29 14.73
C GLU A 14 -17.31 21.06 13.98
N ALA A 15 -16.80 22.17 14.50
CA ALA A 15 -15.70 22.91 13.90
C ALA A 15 -14.40 22.09 13.85
N GLU A 16 -14.11 21.27 14.85
CA GLU A 16 -12.98 20.33 14.85
C GLU A 16 -13.14 19.20 13.81
N LEU A 17 -14.39 18.79 13.52
CA LEU A 17 -14.70 17.75 12.53
C LEU A 17 -14.80 18.30 11.10
N GLY A 18 -14.80 19.63 10.91
CA GLY A 18 -14.98 20.31 9.64
C GLY A 18 -16.40 20.25 9.08
N GLU A 19 -16.62 20.91 7.94
CA GLU A 19 -17.93 20.97 7.29
C GLU A 19 -18.39 19.59 6.82
N TYR A 20 -19.69 19.30 6.98
CA TYR A 20 -20.29 18.04 6.56
C TYR A 20 -21.63 18.25 5.85
N GLU A 21 -21.79 17.62 4.71
CA GLU A 21 -23.02 17.51 3.93
C GLU A 21 -23.36 16.05 3.72
N GLY A 22 -24.47 15.58 4.27
CA GLY A 22 -24.90 14.19 4.14
C GLY A 22 -25.91 13.73 5.17
N GLU A 23 -26.12 12.42 5.18
CA GLU A 23 -27.10 11.77 6.04
C GLU A 23 -26.60 11.76 7.51
N ARG A 24 -27.56 11.84 8.44
CA ARG A 24 -27.32 11.73 9.87
C ARG A 24 -28.29 10.70 10.47
N ASN A 25 -27.84 10.00 11.50
CA ASN A 25 -28.72 9.11 12.28
C ASN A 25 -29.59 9.94 13.27
N PRO A 26 -30.55 9.30 13.99
CA PRO A 26 -31.39 10.00 14.97
C PRO A 26 -30.62 10.70 16.10
N ASP A 27 -29.39 10.26 16.40
CA ASP A 27 -28.51 10.85 17.41
C ASP A 27 -27.70 12.04 16.87
N GLY A 28 -27.93 12.45 15.58
CA GLY A 28 -27.24 13.55 14.93
C GLY A 28 -25.85 13.22 14.38
N GLU A 29 -25.35 12.00 14.55
CA GLU A 29 -24.05 11.58 14.06
C GLU A 29 -24.04 11.43 12.53
N ARG A 30 -22.89 11.67 11.88
CA ARG A 30 -22.68 11.37 10.46
C ARG A 30 -22.99 9.90 10.20
N HIS A 31 -23.88 9.63 9.25
CA HIS A 31 -24.35 8.27 8.95
C HIS A 31 -24.69 8.18 7.46
N GLY A 32 -24.76 6.94 6.89
CA GLY A 32 -25.04 6.80 5.46
C GLY A 32 -24.01 7.51 4.60
N ARG A 33 -24.43 8.11 3.49
CA ARG A 33 -23.54 8.82 2.57
C ARG A 33 -23.37 10.28 2.95
N GLY A 34 -22.13 10.76 2.84
CA GLY A 34 -21.82 12.17 3.10
C GLY A 34 -20.46 12.62 2.60
N LYS A 35 -20.33 13.93 2.53
CA LYS A 35 -19.11 14.65 2.15
C LYS A 35 -18.62 15.48 3.31
N ALA A 36 -17.33 15.45 3.57
CA ALA A 36 -16.71 16.28 4.59
C ALA A 36 -15.53 17.07 4.03
N SER A 37 -15.43 18.34 4.42
CA SER A 37 -14.25 19.18 4.25
C SER A 37 -13.61 19.35 5.62
N LEU A 38 -12.42 18.77 5.80
CA LEU A 38 -11.73 18.72 7.08
C LEU A 38 -10.90 19.99 7.32
N PRO A 39 -10.65 20.41 8.59
CA PRO A 39 -9.91 21.62 8.90
C PRO A 39 -8.47 21.66 8.34
N ASN A 40 -7.85 20.50 8.14
CA ASN A 40 -6.52 20.39 7.53
C ASN A 40 -6.52 20.58 6.00
N GLY A 41 -7.69 20.79 5.39
CA GLY A 41 -7.88 20.93 3.95
C GLY A 41 -8.08 19.62 3.17
N ASP A 42 -8.12 18.49 3.87
CA ASP A 42 -8.48 17.21 3.27
C ASP A 42 -9.99 17.13 3.01
N LYS A 43 -10.40 16.22 2.12
CA LYS A 43 -11.81 15.98 1.80
C LYS A 43 -12.11 14.50 1.81
N TYR A 44 -13.30 14.16 2.32
CA TYR A 44 -13.83 12.80 2.23
C TYR A 44 -15.20 12.79 1.56
N ASP A 45 -15.45 11.83 0.70
CA ASP A 45 -16.75 11.56 0.07
C ASP A 45 -16.99 10.05 0.14
N GLY A 46 -17.97 9.63 0.93
CA GLY A 46 -18.21 8.21 1.16
C GLY A 46 -19.18 7.90 2.27
N GLU A 47 -19.10 6.67 2.77
CA GLU A 47 -20.03 6.13 3.75
C GLU A 47 -19.54 6.37 5.18
N TYR A 48 -20.51 6.59 6.07
CA TYR A 48 -20.33 6.78 7.51
C TYR A 48 -21.23 5.84 8.29
N LYS A 49 -20.74 5.40 9.45
CA LYS A 49 -21.52 4.67 10.44
C LYS A 49 -21.15 5.15 11.84
N HIS A 50 -22.15 5.69 12.57
CA HIS A 50 -21.97 6.24 13.93
C HIS A 50 -20.80 7.23 14.02
N GLY A 51 -20.80 8.25 13.15
CA GLY A 51 -19.78 9.29 13.10
C GLY A 51 -18.45 8.89 12.44
N LEU A 52 -18.20 7.61 12.17
CA LEU A 52 -16.95 7.07 11.64
C LEU A 52 -17.06 6.70 10.16
N ARG A 53 -16.01 6.97 9.37
CA ARG A 53 -15.92 6.49 7.98
C ARG A 53 -15.98 4.96 8.00
N SER A 54 -16.91 4.39 7.23
CA SER A 54 -17.15 2.95 7.19
C SER A 54 -17.83 2.60 5.86
N GLY A 55 -17.49 1.50 5.22
CA GLY A 55 -17.93 1.20 3.85
C GLY A 55 -17.03 1.85 2.81
N GLU A 56 -17.57 2.15 1.63
CA GLU A 56 -16.80 2.69 0.51
C GLU A 56 -16.65 4.22 0.58
N GLY A 57 -15.45 4.71 0.23
CA GLY A 57 -15.23 6.14 0.21
C GLY A 57 -13.96 6.58 -0.53
N THR A 58 -13.91 7.87 -0.84
CA THR A 58 -12.75 8.53 -1.44
C THR A 58 -12.24 9.61 -0.50
N TYR A 59 -11.00 9.51 -0.10
CA TYR A 59 -10.29 10.52 0.68
C TYR A 59 -9.28 11.25 -0.21
N ARG A 60 -9.37 12.56 -0.24
CA ARG A 60 -8.48 13.45 -0.99
C ARG A 60 -7.64 14.25 0.01
N PHE A 61 -6.36 13.99 0.03
CA PHE A 61 -5.42 14.72 0.85
C PHE A 61 -5.09 16.08 0.24
N ARG A 62 -4.85 17.08 1.05
CA ARG A 62 -4.43 18.42 0.62
C ARG A 62 -3.13 18.39 -0.21
N ASN A 63 -2.24 17.43 0.06
CA ASN A 63 -0.99 17.27 -0.68
C ASN A 63 -1.15 16.62 -2.06
N GLY A 64 -2.38 16.35 -2.51
CA GLY A 64 -2.69 15.73 -3.80
C GLY A 64 -2.78 14.19 -3.78
N ALA A 65 -2.42 13.53 -2.69
CA ALA A 65 -2.68 12.10 -2.53
C ALA A 65 -4.19 11.80 -2.55
N ARG A 66 -4.55 10.58 -2.91
CA ARG A 66 -5.95 10.12 -2.90
C ARG A 66 -6.03 8.64 -2.57
N TYR A 67 -6.93 8.30 -1.67
CA TYR A 67 -7.36 6.93 -1.44
C TYR A 67 -8.81 6.74 -1.89
N THR A 68 -9.10 5.63 -2.55
CA THR A 68 -10.46 5.19 -2.88
C THR A 68 -10.59 3.72 -2.53
N GLY A 69 -11.57 3.36 -1.72
CA GLY A 69 -11.78 2.00 -1.27
C GLY A 69 -12.48 1.89 0.08
N GLY A 70 -12.38 0.72 0.68
CA GLY A 70 -13.06 0.38 1.92
C GLY A 70 -12.50 1.08 3.16
N TYR A 71 -13.40 1.36 4.07
CA TYR A 71 -13.12 1.91 5.41
C TYR A 71 -13.80 1.08 6.49
N LEU A 72 -13.14 0.94 7.62
CA LEU A 72 -13.69 0.39 8.85
C LEU A 72 -13.24 1.26 10.03
N GLN A 73 -14.20 1.89 10.72
CA GLN A 73 -13.94 2.73 11.89
C GLN A 73 -12.82 3.76 11.65
N ASN A 74 -12.98 4.59 10.62
CA ASN A 74 -12.03 5.63 10.17
C ASN A 74 -10.73 5.13 9.53
N LYS A 75 -10.43 3.83 9.51
CA LYS A 75 -9.21 3.25 8.95
C LYS A 75 -9.46 2.65 7.57
N LYS A 76 -8.49 2.79 6.66
CA LYS A 76 -8.51 2.05 5.39
C LYS A 76 -8.56 0.55 5.68
N HIS A 77 -9.47 -0.16 5.03
CA HIS A 77 -9.71 -1.58 5.25
C HIS A 77 -10.33 -2.23 4.00
N GLY A 78 -10.09 -3.53 3.78
CA GLY A 78 -10.57 -4.22 2.59
C GLY A 78 -9.82 -3.81 1.32
N GLN A 79 -10.48 -3.77 0.19
CA GLN A 79 -9.88 -3.38 -1.08
C GLN A 79 -9.76 -1.87 -1.23
N GLY A 80 -8.68 -1.38 -1.81
CA GLY A 80 -8.53 0.04 -2.08
C GLY A 80 -7.34 0.40 -2.94
N ILE A 81 -7.41 1.61 -3.52
CA ILE A 81 -6.36 2.18 -4.35
C ILE A 81 -5.88 3.45 -3.70
N PHE A 82 -4.57 3.55 -3.47
CA PHE A 82 -3.91 4.77 -3.01
C PHE A 82 -3.02 5.35 -4.10
N PHE A 83 -3.26 6.59 -4.47
CA PHE A 83 -2.42 7.38 -5.36
C PHE A 83 -1.56 8.31 -4.53
N TYR A 84 -0.26 8.23 -4.69
CA TYR A 84 0.73 9.06 -3.99
C TYR A 84 1.06 10.32 -4.78
N PRO A 85 1.52 11.40 -4.13
CA PRO A 85 1.86 12.65 -4.81
C PRO A 85 3.01 12.54 -5.82
N ASP A 86 3.89 11.55 -5.65
CA ASP A 86 5.02 11.27 -6.54
C ASP A 86 4.62 10.51 -7.81
N GLY A 87 3.33 10.22 -7.99
CA GLY A 87 2.79 9.46 -9.12
C GLY A 87 2.79 7.94 -8.92
N SER A 88 3.34 7.44 -7.83
CA SER A 88 3.24 6.01 -7.49
C SER A 88 1.81 5.66 -7.05
N LYS A 89 1.46 4.39 -7.08
CA LYS A 89 0.17 3.91 -6.59
C LYS A 89 0.24 2.50 -6.02
N TYR A 90 -0.64 2.24 -5.06
CA TYR A 90 -0.92 0.90 -4.55
C TYR A 90 -2.36 0.51 -4.83
N GLU A 91 -2.59 -0.72 -5.26
CA GLU A 91 -3.89 -1.35 -5.51
C GLU A 91 -3.92 -2.70 -4.81
N GLY A 92 -4.76 -2.89 -3.80
CA GLY A 92 -4.81 -4.16 -3.08
C GLY A 92 -5.50 -4.09 -1.73
N ASP A 93 -5.17 -5.07 -0.90
CA ASP A 93 -5.75 -5.24 0.43
C ASP A 93 -5.17 -4.26 1.46
N TRP A 94 -6.05 -3.79 2.34
CA TRP A 94 -5.75 -2.90 3.46
C TRP A 94 -6.31 -3.48 4.76
N VAL A 95 -5.52 -3.40 5.82
CA VAL A 95 -5.95 -3.72 7.18
C VAL A 95 -5.45 -2.62 8.11
N ASN A 96 -6.38 -1.91 8.78
CA ASN A 96 -6.06 -0.86 9.76
C ASN A 96 -5.05 0.16 9.26
N ASP A 97 -5.30 0.77 8.08
CA ASP A 97 -4.47 1.76 7.39
C ASP A 97 -3.18 1.22 6.75
N GLN A 98 -2.83 -0.04 6.93
CA GLN A 98 -1.63 -0.66 6.39
C GLN A 98 -1.95 -1.54 5.16
N ARG A 99 -1.06 -1.54 4.17
CA ARG A 99 -1.10 -2.51 3.06
C ARG A 99 -0.86 -3.89 3.63
N HIS A 100 -1.73 -4.81 3.25
CA HIS A 100 -1.75 -6.18 3.78
C HIS A 100 -2.23 -7.14 2.70
N GLY A 101 -2.21 -8.46 2.94
CA GLY A 101 -2.75 -9.44 2.01
C GLY A 101 -2.08 -9.39 0.63
N TYR A 102 -2.84 -9.23 -0.44
CA TYR A 102 -2.32 -9.21 -1.80
C TYR A 102 -2.50 -7.84 -2.46
N GLY A 103 -1.48 -7.37 -3.19
CA GLY A 103 -1.59 -6.08 -3.87
C GLY A 103 -0.48 -5.80 -4.87
N LYS A 104 -0.73 -4.79 -5.71
CA LYS A 104 0.21 -4.27 -6.69
C LYS A 104 0.64 -2.86 -6.32
N TYR A 105 1.94 -2.64 -6.24
CA TYR A 105 2.54 -1.32 -6.15
C TYR A 105 3.18 -0.95 -7.48
N THR A 106 2.85 0.23 -8.01
CA THR A 106 3.52 0.82 -9.17
C THR A 106 4.34 2.00 -8.67
N TYR A 107 5.65 1.94 -8.85
CA TYR A 107 6.58 2.98 -8.43
C TYR A 107 6.58 4.16 -9.42
N ALA A 108 7.07 5.32 -9.00
CA ALA A 108 7.15 6.52 -9.84
C ALA A 108 8.05 6.33 -11.08
N ASN A 109 9.06 5.45 -11.00
CA ASN A 109 9.93 5.08 -12.12
C ASN A 109 9.32 4.04 -13.09
N GLY A 110 8.09 3.59 -12.80
CA GLY A 110 7.38 2.58 -13.59
C GLY A 110 7.64 1.13 -13.20
N ASP A 111 8.55 0.86 -12.27
CA ASP A 111 8.71 -0.49 -11.70
C ASP A 111 7.40 -0.95 -11.07
N THR A 112 7.21 -2.25 -10.96
CA THR A 112 6.04 -2.80 -10.27
C THR A 112 6.41 -3.93 -9.34
N TYR A 113 5.75 -3.97 -8.19
CA TYR A 113 5.69 -5.16 -7.35
C TYR A 113 4.27 -5.68 -7.30
N THR A 114 4.09 -6.98 -7.49
CA THR A 114 2.81 -7.66 -7.35
C THR A 114 3.01 -8.89 -6.48
N GLY A 115 2.34 -8.97 -5.36
CA GLY A 115 2.52 -10.07 -4.41
C GLY A 115 1.92 -9.80 -3.04
N GLU A 116 2.42 -10.54 -2.07
CA GLU A 116 1.95 -10.47 -0.69
C GLU A 116 2.55 -9.27 0.05
N TRP A 117 1.74 -8.70 0.95
CA TRP A 117 2.05 -7.58 1.81
C TRP A 117 1.73 -7.90 3.26
N PHE A 118 2.58 -7.49 4.16
CA PHE A 118 2.37 -7.60 5.60
C PHE A 118 2.84 -6.32 6.30
N ASN A 119 1.91 -5.61 6.95
CA ASN A 119 2.17 -4.36 7.68
C ASN A 119 3.05 -3.40 6.88
N ASP A 120 2.55 -2.98 5.69
CA ASP A 120 3.21 -2.07 4.75
C ASP A 120 4.49 -2.58 4.06
N ASN A 121 4.94 -3.79 4.37
CA ASN A 121 6.13 -4.38 3.77
C ASN A 121 5.77 -5.44 2.72
N ARG A 122 6.54 -5.51 1.64
CA ARG A 122 6.52 -6.66 0.72
C ARG A 122 6.92 -7.90 1.53
N HIS A 123 6.12 -8.96 1.43
CA HIS A 123 6.30 -10.18 2.21
C HIS A 123 5.87 -11.39 1.39
N GLY A 124 6.11 -12.62 1.89
CA GLY A 124 5.67 -13.85 1.23
C GLY A 124 6.19 -13.99 -0.20
N GLN A 125 5.33 -14.36 -1.14
CA GLN A 125 5.70 -14.51 -2.54
C GLN A 125 5.34 -13.26 -3.34
N GLY A 126 6.23 -12.86 -4.27
CA GLY A 126 5.97 -11.69 -5.09
C GLY A 126 6.84 -11.62 -6.34
N ILE A 127 6.36 -10.82 -7.30
CA ILE A 127 7.01 -10.52 -8.56
C ILE A 127 7.35 -9.04 -8.59
N TYR A 128 8.63 -8.73 -8.77
CA TYR A 128 9.10 -7.38 -9.04
C TYR A 128 9.52 -7.26 -10.49
N VAL A 129 9.03 -6.26 -11.20
CA VAL A 129 9.39 -5.98 -12.59
C VAL A 129 10.16 -4.66 -12.63
N TYR A 130 11.37 -4.71 -13.13
CA TYR A 130 12.21 -3.55 -13.40
C TYR A 130 11.80 -2.95 -14.74
N ASN A 131 11.23 -1.76 -14.74
CA ASN A 131 10.63 -1.13 -15.92
C ASN A 131 11.67 -0.80 -17.02
N ASP A 132 12.85 -0.37 -16.63
CA ASP A 132 13.93 0.03 -17.54
C ASP A 132 14.51 -1.13 -18.36
N THR A 133 14.64 -2.31 -17.76
CA THR A 133 15.24 -3.50 -18.36
C THR A 133 14.22 -4.56 -18.76
N GLY A 134 12.99 -4.48 -18.26
CA GLY A 134 12.00 -5.53 -18.35
C GLY A 134 12.34 -6.79 -17.55
N SER A 135 13.44 -6.79 -16.80
CA SER A 135 13.84 -7.90 -15.93
C SER A 135 12.81 -8.14 -14.83
N LYS A 136 12.76 -9.39 -14.34
CA LYS A 136 11.79 -9.76 -13.29
C LYS A 136 12.46 -10.58 -12.19
N TYR A 137 12.20 -10.20 -10.96
CA TYR A 137 12.45 -11.07 -9.80
C TYR A 137 11.16 -11.80 -9.44
N ILE A 138 11.21 -13.11 -9.27
CA ILE A 138 10.09 -13.95 -8.85
C ILE A 138 10.56 -14.80 -7.67
N GLY A 139 10.04 -14.54 -6.49
CA GLY A 139 10.48 -15.25 -5.29
C GLY A 139 9.97 -14.68 -3.99
N GLY A 140 10.66 -15.09 -2.91
CA GLY A 140 10.33 -14.73 -1.55
C GLY A 140 10.72 -13.30 -1.18
N TRP A 141 9.97 -12.75 -0.23
CA TRP A 141 10.15 -11.41 0.35
C TRP A 141 9.93 -11.46 1.85
N VAL A 142 10.81 -10.85 2.61
CA VAL A 142 10.68 -10.70 4.06
C VAL A 142 10.99 -9.26 4.43
N ASN A 143 10.05 -8.57 5.06
CA ASN A 143 10.19 -7.19 5.50
C ASN A 143 10.75 -6.24 4.42
N GLY A 144 10.27 -6.39 3.19
CA GLY A 144 10.66 -5.55 2.05
C GLY A 144 11.91 -5.99 1.29
N SER A 145 12.65 -6.99 1.78
CA SER A 145 13.86 -7.53 1.14
C SER A 145 13.58 -8.84 0.40
N GLN A 146 14.32 -9.07 -0.69
CA GLN A 146 14.30 -10.34 -1.42
C GLN A 146 14.97 -11.43 -0.56
N GLU A 147 14.27 -12.55 -0.35
CA GLU A 147 14.70 -13.62 0.55
C GLU A 147 14.33 -15.01 -0.01
N GLY A 148 15.17 -16.00 0.30
CA GLY A 148 14.92 -17.39 -0.05
C GLY A 148 15.19 -17.74 -1.50
N GLN A 149 14.63 -18.84 -1.96
CA GLN A 149 14.78 -19.30 -3.35
C GLN A 149 14.00 -18.41 -4.30
N ALA A 150 14.66 -18.01 -5.39
CA ALA A 150 14.06 -17.09 -6.36
C ALA A 150 14.63 -17.28 -7.77
N GLU A 151 13.94 -16.69 -8.72
CA GLU A 151 14.33 -16.59 -10.11
C GLU A 151 14.44 -15.12 -10.51
N LEU A 152 15.60 -14.74 -11.07
CA LEU A 152 15.81 -13.42 -11.68
C LEU A 152 15.88 -13.60 -13.18
N ILE A 153 14.89 -13.11 -13.90
CA ILE A 153 14.71 -13.26 -15.34
C ILE A 153 15.17 -12.00 -16.05
N HIS A 154 16.10 -12.16 -16.98
CA HIS A 154 16.56 -11.13 -17.89
C HIS A 154 16.12 -11.44 -19.34
N LEU A 155 16.45 -10.57 -20.27
CA LEU A 155 16.02 -10.67 -21.68
C LEU A 155 16.43 -12.01 -22.35
N ASN A 156 17.65 -12.48 -22.08
CA ASN A 156 18.27 -13.61 -22.76
C ASN A 156 18.79 -14.72 -21.82
N HIS A 157 18.56 -14.59 -20.54
CA HIS A 157 18.94 -15.57 -19.52
C HIS A 157 18.13 -15.38 -18.24
N ARG A 158 18.17 -16.38 -17.37
CA ARG A 158 17.62 -16.31 -16.03
C ARG A 158 18.59 -16.90 -15.01
N PHE A 159 18.63 -16.30 -13.85
CA PHE A 159 19.35 -16.82 -12.69
C PHE A 159 18.36 -17.51 -11.75
N LYS A 160 18.71 -18.70 -11.25
CA LYS A 160 18.00 -19.41 -10.17
C LYS A 160 18.94 -19.63 -9.01
N GLY A 161 18.57 -19.17 -7.82
CA GLY A 161 19.39 -19.28 -6.63
C GLY A 161 18.71 -18.77 -5.37
N LYS A 162 19.48 -18.76 -4.28
CA LYS A 162 19.02 -18.24 -3.00
C LYS A 162 19.42 -16.78 -2.87
N PHE A 163 18.50 -15.98 -2.32
CA PHE A 163 18.73 -14.58 -1.97
C PHE A 163 18.71 -14.41 -0.45
N VAL A 164 19.54 -13.51 0.06
CA VAL A 164 19.54 -13.04 1.44
C VAL A 164 19.74 -11.53 1.42
N ASN A 165 18.81 -10.78 2.04
CA ASN A 165 18.83 -9.32 2.04
C ASN A 165 19.02 -8.70 0.63
N GLY A 166 18.37 -9.26 -0.39
CA GLY A 166 18.42 -8.79 -1.77
C GLY A 166 19.65 -9.21 -2.56
N ASN A 167 20.57 -9.97 -1.99
CA ASN A 167 21.79 -10.45 -2.66
C ASN A 167 21.73 -11.96 -2.92
N PRO A 168 22.16 -12.43 -4.10
CA PRO A 168 22.31 -13.85 -4.35
C PRO A 168 23.42 -14.43 -3.46
N VAL A 169 23.20 -15.61 -2.88
CA VAL A 169 24.16 -16.30 -1.98
C VAL A 169 24.20 -17.79 -2.24
N GLY A 170 25.37 -18.40 -2.04
CA GLY A 170 25.59 -19.83 -2.19
C GLY A 170 25.41 -20.32 -3.63
N TYR A 171 25.04 -21.57 -3.82
CA TYR A 171 24.92 -22.16 -5.15
C TYR A 171 23.73 -21.61 -5.93
N GLY A 172 24.00 -21.30 -7.19
CA GLY A 172 22.98 -20.89 -8.17
C GLY A 172 23.37 -21.27 -9.59
N LYS A 173 22.45 -21.07 -10.52
CA LYS A 173 22.70 -21.34 -11.93
C LYS A 173 22.11 -20.26 -12.83
N TYR A 174 22.87 -19.97 -13.89
CA TYR A 174 22.36 -19.25 -15.04
C TYR A 174 21.86 -20.24 -16.09
N ILE A 175 20.70 -19.93 -16.67
CA ILE A 175 20.10 -20.69 -17.77
C ILE A 175 19.94 -19.71 -18.92
N PHE A 176 20.64 -19.98 -20.02
CA PHE A 176 20.63 -19.14 -21.22
C PHE A 176 19.63 -19.65 -22.25
N ASP A 177 19.01 -18.74 -23.00
CA ASP A 177 18.01 -19.08 -24.01
C ASP A 177 18.56 -19.97 -25.15
N ILE A 178 19.89 -19.96 -25.33
CA ILE A 178 20.59 -20.85 -26.27
C ILE A 178 20.73 -22.29 -25.74
N GLY A 179 20.18 -22.61 -24.58
CA GLY A 179 20.11 -23.96 -24.02
C GLY A 179 21.31 -24.40 -23.18
N CYS A 180 22.27 -23.50 -22.86
CA CYS A 180 23.33 -23.81 -21.91
C CYS A 180 23.03 -23.35 -20.50
N GLU A 181 23.63 -24.06 -19.53
CA GLU A 181 23.57 -23.71 -18.13
C GLU A 181 25.00 -23.47 -17.59
N GLN A 182 25.12 -22.46 -16.75
CA GLN A 182 26.35 -22.19 -15.98
C GLN A 182 26.02 -22.29 -14.49
N HIS A 183 26.72 -23.16 -13.78
CA HIS A 183 26.60 -23.33 -12.34
C HIS A 183 27.74 -22.60 -11.62
N GLY A 184 27.45 -22.00 -10.48
CA GLY A 184 28.45 -21.28 -9.69
C GLY A 184 28.01 -21.08 -8.26
N GLU A 185 28.95 -20.63 -7.44
CA GLU A 185 28.70 -20.27 -6.07
C GLU A 185 28.92 -18.76 -5.87
N TYR A 186 27.91 -18.07 -5.28
CA TYR A 186 28.01 -16.67 -4.88
C TYR A 186 28.60 -16.58 -3.48
N ILE A 187 29.82 -16.09 -3.39
CA ILE A 187 30.52 -15.84 -2.14
C ILE A 187 30.43 -14.33 -1.89
N GLN A 188 29.84 -13.93 -0.76
CA GLN A 188 29.94 -12.55 -0.33
C GLN A 188 31.41 -12.24 0.00
N ALA A 189 31.99 -11.26 -0.71
CA ALA A 189 33.31 -10.75 -0.33
C ALA A 189 33.20 -10.17 1.09
N GLU A 190 33.98 -10.68 2.02
CA GLU A 190 34.10 -10.08 3.35
C GLU A 190 34.53 -8.64 3.17
N GLN A 191 33.73 -7.71 3.71
CA GLN A 191 34.16 -6.32 3.79
C GLN A 191 35.36 -6.29 4.70
N VAL A 192 36.53 -6.14 4.11
CA VAL A 192 37.77 -5.86 4.87
C VAL A 192 37.54 -4.53 5.57
N LYS A 193 37.42 -4.61 6.92
CA LYS A 193 37.28 -3.42 7.77
C LYS A 193 38.58 -2.64 7.81
#